data_869470edeea6c6c6952c21956a965470
#
_entry.id   869470edeea6c6c6952c21956a965470
#
_cell.length_a   1.000
_cell.length_b   1.000
_cell.length_c   1.000
_cell.angle_alpha   90.00
_cell.angle_beta   90.00
_cell.angle_gamma   90.00
#
_symmetry.space_group_name_H-M   'P 1'
#
loop_
_entity.id
_entity.type
_entity.pdbx_description
1 polymer ?
#
loop_
_entity_poly.entity_id
_entity_poly.type
_entity_poly.pdbx_seq_one_letter_code
_entity_poly.pdbx_strand_id
1 'polypeptide(L)'
;MALDPALSVGSRIQHYRERAGKSRPVLAALLGRSPSWLKQIENGSLLPPRLPMLMRIAQHLGIDDLSLLTGDVSMPRALYSEIEHPALASVRRAVDGAPLGAAGGPPPRLDHIAVQLENAWRTRMSRGDHRTALAEVLPPLVSAASVAASHPDCGDRRRAEVMYAGALNLTQMYAAFQGDGNLVWRVAERALATARASGDAAAISQACWFLVEAFRKSGQWESAQSLTEEALRLLDPVRTESPELACAWADMAYHAAITHAVAGESGDAWRWIDRASAVSNALPAAHWRPSTSGSRQAVAMHSVTVAVELRQVGTALRWARRLPEAEVVAVPRRGRHLIEVARAHSMKGEHGKAAELLTTAVSVAPETARWNEETRAMVRGLMTGSPAHQPAGRRLADAIGIAA
;
A
#
# COMPACT_ATOMS: atom_id res chain seq x y z
N MET A 1 -14.90 -6.41 36.66
CA MET A 1 -16.14 -6.74 35.94
C MET A 1 -15.75 -6.89 34.48
N ALA A 2 -15.84 -8.08 33.93
CA ALA A 2 -15.54 -8.33 32.54
C ALA A 2 -16.59 -7.63 31.66
N LEU A 3 -16.15 -6.98 30.57
CA LEU A 3 -17.06 -6.37 29.60
C LEU A 3 -17.86 -7.46 28.86
N ASP A 4 -19.09 -7.11 28.45
CA ASP A 4 -19.91 -7.99 27.62
C ASP A 4 -19.13 -8.41 26.37
N PRO A 5 -18.96 -9.72 26.10
CA PRO A 5 -18.29 -10.22 24.90
C PRO A 5 -18.88 -9.68 23.59
N ALA A 6 -20.18 -9.33 23.58
CA ALA A 6 -20.88 -8.81 22.39
C ALA A 6 -20.57 -7.34 22.05
N LEU A 7 -19.85 -6.60 22.92
CA LEU A 7 -19.52 -5.21 22.66
C LEU A 7 -18.56 -5.06 21.46
N SER A 8 -18.90 -4.11 20.58
CA SER A 8 -18.04 -3.74 19.45
C SER A 8 -16.70 -3.15 19.92
N VAL A 9 -15.68 -3.21 19.07
CA VAL A 9 -14.36 -2.55 19.31
C VAL A 9 -14.54 -1.08 19.65
N GLY A 10 -15.41 -0.37 18.94
CA GLY A 10 -15.71 1.06 19.19
C GLY A 10 -16.30 1.29 20.58
N SER A 11 -17.28 0.48 20.98
CA SER A 11 -17.88 0.55 22.30
C SER A 11 -16.88 0.24 23.42
N ARG A 12 -15.94 -0.69 23.18
CA ARG A 12 -14.86 -1.01 24.13
C ARG A 12 -13.87 0.15 24.24
N ILE A 13 -13.46 0.79 23.11
CA ILE A 13 -12.64 1.99 23.12
C ILE A 13 -13.32 3.09 23.93
N GLN A 14 -14.61 3.34 23.71
CA GLN A 14 -15.38 4.32 24.49
C GLN A 14 -15.32 4.00 25.98
N HIS A 15 -15.65 2.76 26.36
CA HIS A 15 -15.65 2.32 27.75
C HIS A 15 -14.30 2.56 28.43
N TYR A 16 -13.20 2.13 27.83
CA TYR A 16 -11.86 2.31 28.41
C TYR A 16 -11.41 3.76 28.39
N ARG A 17 -11.80 4.57 27.39
CA ARG A 17 -11.55 6.00 27.39
C ARG A 17 -12.24 6.70 28.58
N GLU A 18 -13.50 6.39 28.80
CA GLU A 18 -14.27 6.96 29.93
C GLU A 18 -13.69 6.51 31.27
N ARG A 19 -13.32 5.23 31.38
CA ARG A 19 -12.66 4.70 32.57
C ARG A 19 -11.29 5.34 32.83
N ALA A 20 -10.55 5.72 31.78
CA ALA A 20 -9.30 6.48 31.89
C ALA A 20 -9.52 8.00 32.13
N GLY A 21 -10.76 8.44 32.33
CA GLY A 21 -11.09 9.84 32.58
C GLY A 21 -10.82 10.79 31.40
N LYS A 22 -10.68 10.26 30.18
CA LYS A 22 -10.33 11.06 29.01
C LYS A 22 -11.57 11.45 28.19
N SER A 23 -11.70 12.75 27.88
CA SER A 23 -12.71 13.21 26.93
C SER A 23 -12.32 12.81 25.50
N ARG A 24 -13.32 12.76 24.57
CA ARG A 24 -13.05 12.52 23.14
C ARG A 24 -12.03 13.50 22.54
N PRO A 25 -12.14 14.82 22.77
CA PRO A 25 -11.12 15.76 22.27
C PRO A 25 -9.71 15.44 22.77
N VAL A 26 -9.56 15.10 24.05
CA VAL A 26 -8.27 14.78 24.64
C VAL A 26 -7.64 13.53 24.00
N LEU A 27 -8.39 12.42 23.92
CA LEU A 27 -7.86 11.20 23.32
C LEU A 27 -7.61 11.38 21.81
N ALA A 28 -8.51 12.07 21.09
CA ALA A 28 -8.32 12.34 19.69
C ALA A 28 -7.05 13.17 19.42
N ALA A 29 -6.80 14.20 20.22
CA ALA A 29 -5.57 15.01 20.13
C ALA A 29 -4.32 14.15 20.37
N LEU A 30 -4.30 13.29 21.39
CA LEU A 30 -3.18 12.37 21.68
C LEU A 30 -2.93 11.38 20.52
N LEU A 31 -3.96 11.06 19.76
CA LEU A 31 -3.87 10.15 18.59
C LEU A 31 -3.57 10.89 17.28
N GLY A 32 -3.49 12.23 17.29
CA GLY A 32 -3.36 13.04 16.07
C GLY A 32 -4.61 12.93 15.18
N ARG A 33 -5.83 12.89 15.80
CA ARG A 33 -7.11 12.71 15.10
C ARG A 33 -8.14 13.73 15.53
N SER A 34 -9.20 13.92 14.69
CA SER A 34 -10.32 14.78 15.07
C SER A 34 -11.24 14.10 16.09
N PRO A 35 -11.89 14.88 16.99
CA PRO A 35 -12.93 14.35 17.88
C PRO A 35 -14.08 13.66 17.14
N SER A 36 -14.39 14.13 15.93
CA SER A 36 -15.41 13.54 15.06
C SER A 36 -15.01 12.14 14.60
N TRP A 37 -13.75 11.95 14.21
CA TRP A 37 -13.21 10.62 13.86
C TRP A 37 -13.36 9.64 15.04
N LEU A 38 -12.96 10.05 16.24
CA LEU A 38 -13.08 9.17 17.41
C LEU A 38 -14.54 8.85 17.75
N LYS A 39 -15.45 9.83 17.63
CA LYS A 39 -16.89 9.61 17.79
C LYS A 39 -17.42 8.56 16.79
N GLN A 40 -16.97 8.61 15.54
CA GLN A 40 -17.39 7.68 14.50
C GLN A 40 -16.84 6.26 14.73
N ILE A 41 -15.65 6.13 15.30
CA ILE A 41 -15.09 4.83 15.75
C ILE A 41 -15.94 4.28 16.90
N GLU A 42 -16.17 5.09 17.94
CA GLU A 42 -16.87 4.67 19.16
C GLU A 42 -18.30 4.22 18.91
N ASN A 43 -19.02 4.88 17.99
CA ASN A 43 -20.40 4.53 17.64
C ASN A 43 -20.51 3.50 16.48
N GLY A 44 -19.39 2.98 15.97
CA GLY A 44 -19.36 1.98 14.91
C GLY A 44 -19.68 2.51 13.50
N SER A 45 -19.78 3.84 13.32
CA SER A 45 -19.95 4.45 11.98
C SER A 45 -18.69 4.35 11.12
N LEU A 46 -17.53 4.17 11.75
CA LEU A 46 -16.27 3.79 11.12
C LEU A 46 -15.89 2.38 11.55
N LEU A 47 -15.17 1.66 10.66
CA LEU A 47 -14.56 0.36 11.01
C LEU A 47 -13.56 0.52 12.16
N PRO A 48 -13.34 -0.55 12.94
CA PRO A 48 -12.32 -0.56 13.96
C PRO A 48 -10.98 -0.08 13.40
N PRO A 49 -10.21 0.67 14.19
CA PRO A 49 -8.87 1.09 13.80
C PRO A 49 -7.98 -0.12 13.51
N ARG A 50 -7.03 0.05 12.59
CA ARG A 50 -6.00 -0.95 12.32
C ARG A 50 -5.12 -1.15 13.56
N LEU A 51 -4.45 -2.31 13.65
CA LEU A 51 -3.64 -2.70 14.81
C LEU A 51 -2.67 -1.62 15.29
N PRO A 52 -1.91 -0.90 14.45
CA PRO A 52 -1.03 0.16 14.93
C PRO A 52 -1.77 1.29 15.67
N MET A 53 -2.95 1.65 15.20
CA MET A 53 -3.79 2.66 15.86
C MET A 53 -4.43 2.10 17.14
N LEU A 54 -4.84 0.83 17.15
CA LEU A 54 -5.32 0.16 18.37
C LEU A 54 -4.22 0.11 19.44
N MET A 55 -2.97 -0.16 19.06
CA MET A 55 -1.82 -0.11 19.97
C MET A 55 -1.61 1.29 20.56
N ARG A 56 -1.69 2.34 19.75
CA ARG A 56 -1.62 3.73 20.24
C ARG A 56 -2.78 4.06 21.18
N ILE A 57 -4.00 3.65 20.85
CA ILE A 57 -5.16 3.81 21.71
C ILE A 57 -4.91 3.09 23.05
N ALA A 58 -4.50 1.83 23.01
CA ALA A 58 -4.19 1.03 24.21
C ALA A 58 -3.12 1.71 25.07
N GLN A 59 -2.02 2.17 24.45
CA GLN A 59 -0.95 2.89 25.13
C GLN A 59 -1.47 4.14 25.87
N HIS A 60 -2.27 4.98 25.21
CA HIS A 60 -2.82 6.18 25.82
C HIS A 60 -3.91 5.89 26.87
N LEU A 61 -4.52 4.73 26.81
CA LEU A 61 -5.53 4.29 27.78
C LEU A 61 -4.96 3.41 28.91
N GLY A 62 -3.65 3.12 28.89
CA GLY A 62 -3.00 2.25 29.88
C GLY A 62 -3.48 0.80 29.80
N ILE A 63 -3.70 0.30 28.60
CA ILE A 63 -4.17 -1.08 28.33
C ILE A 63 -2.98 -1.90 27.83
N ASP A 64 -2.59 -2.92 28.59
CA ASP A 64 -1.49 -3.82 28.22
C ASP A 64 -1.94 -4.98 27.33
N ASP A 65 -3.21 -5.40 27.42
CA ASP A 65 -3.78 -6.49 26.65
C ASP A 65 -4.79 -5.98 25.62
N LEU A 66 -4.43 -6.06 24.34
CA LEU A 66 -5.28 -5.62 23.24
C LEU A 66 -6.60 -6.39 23.13
N SER A 67 -6.69 -7.60 23.68
CA SER A 67 -7.94 -8.36 23.73
C SER A 67 -9.05 -7.60 24.45
N LEU A 68 -8.69 -6.73 25.36
CA LEU A 68 -9.63 -5.85 26.07
C LEU A 68 -10.32 -4.85 25.12
N LEU A 69 -9.64 -4.43 24.06
CA LEU A 69 -10.20 -3.56 23.02
C LEU A 69 -10.87 -4.34 21.89
N THR A 70 -10.31 -5.47 21.49
CA THR A 70 -10.81 -6.26 20.36
C THR A 70 -11.99 -7.15 20.75
N GLY A 71 -12.08 -7.53 22.01
CA GLY A 71 -13.12 -8.44 22.49
C GLY A 71 -12.87 -9.91 22.15
N ASP A 72 -11.75 -10.22 21.54
CA ASP A 72 -11.45 -11.53 21.04
C ASP A 72 -10.62 -12.32 22.08
N VAL A 73 -11.21 -13.36 22.65
CA VAL A 73 -10.55 -14.23 23.64
C VAL A 73 -9.55 -15.16 22.96
N SER A 74 -9.62 -15.30 21.66
CA SER A 74 -8.62 -15.96 20.84
C SER A 74 -8.49 -15.19 19.51
N MET A 75 -7.48 -14.33 19.41
CA MET A 75 -6.97 -13.93 18.11
C MET A 75 -6.12 -15.12 17.60
N PRO A 76 -6.66 -16.05 16.77
CA PRO A 76 -5.85 -17.12 16.24
C PRO A 76 -4.70 -16.47 15.48
N ARG A 77 -3.48 -16.72 15.90
CA ARG A 77 -2.27 -16.19 15.29
C ARG A 77 -2.27 -16.41 13.76
N ALA A 78 -2.90 -17.49 13.32
CA ALA A 78 -3.10 -17.81 11.89
C ALA A 78 -3.97 -16.79 11.13
N LEU A 79 -4.93 -16.12 11.78
CA LEU A 79 -5.76 -15.08 11.13
C LEU A 79 -5.01 -13.75 10.93
N TYR A 80 -3.91 -13.57 11.64
CA TYR A 80 -3.08 -12.36 11.64
C TYR A 80 -1.64 -12.63 11.18
N SER A 81 -1.24 -13.92 11.03
CA SER A 81 0.02 -14.25 10.42
C SER A 81 -0.01 -13.83 8.96
N GLU A 82 0.87 -12.94 8.60
CA GLU A 82 1.09 -12.57 7.21
C GLU A 82 1.67 -13.80 6.50
N ILE A 83 1.09 -14.13 5.36
CA ILE A 83 1.56 -15.26 4.54
C ILE A 83 2.83 -14.81 3.84
N GLU A 84 3.97 -15.40 4.18
CA GLU A 84 5.22 -15.15 3.48
C GLU A 84 5.29 -15.95 2.17
N HIS A 85 5.84 -15.33 1.12
CA HIS A 85 6.18 -16.04 -0.11
C HIS A 85 7.41 -16.93 0.14
N PRO A 86 7.45 -18.19 -0.34
CA PRO A 86 8.56 -19.10 -0.07
C PRO A 86 9.95 -18.55 -0.42
N ALA A 87 10.04 -17.71 -1.44
CA ALA A 87 11.30 -17.08 -1.86
C ALA A 87 11.67 -15.79 -1.10
N LEU A 88 10.88 -15.33 -0.13
CA LEU A 88 11.18 -14.09 0.60
C LEU A 88 12.57 -14.13 1.26
N ALA A 89 12.96 -15.28 1.82
CA ALA A 89 14.27 -15.46 2.43
C ALA A 89 15.43 -15.29 1.44
N SER A 90 15.25 -15.69 0.17
CA SER A 90 16.25 -15.49 -0.90
C SER A 90 16.37 -14.01 -1.28
N VAL A 91 15.25 -13.32 -1.42
CA VAL A 91 15.21 -11.87 -1.70
C VAL A 91 15.84 -11.09 -0.54
N ARG A 92 15.54 -11.45 0.71
CA ARG A 92 16.15 -10.85 1.91
C ARG A 92 17.68 -10.99 1.87
N ARG A 93 18.20 -12.19 1.61
CA ARG A 93 19.65 -12.41 1.50
C ARG A 93 20.31 -11.54 0.43
N ALA A 94 19.66 -11.33 -0.72
CA ALA A 94 20.20 -10.45 -1.77
C ALA A 94 20.26 -8.98 -1.33
N VAL A 95 19.28 -8.52 -0.56
CA VAL A 95 19.29 -7.16 0.02
C VAL A 95 20.38 -7.04 1.10
N ASP A 96 20.51 -8.04 1.98
CA ASP A 96 21.48 -8.03 3.08
C ASP A 96 22.92 -8.25 2.61
N GLY A 97 23.11 -8.96 1.50
CA GLY A 97 24.40 -9.27 0.90
C GLY A 97 25.03 -8.14 0.08
N ALA A 98 24.60 -6.89 0.26
CA ALA A 98 25.23 -5.75 -0.39
C ALA A 98 26.75 -5.70 -0.06
N PRO A 99 27.63 -5.53 -1.06
CA PRO A 99 29.07 -5.61 -0.86
C PRO A 99 29.54 -4.53 0.14
N LEU A 100 30.37 -4.93 1.10
CA LEU A 100 31.02 -4.03 2.07
C LEU A 100 32.28 -3.36 1.51
N GLY A 101 32.72 -3.71 0.32
CA GLY A 101 33.90 -3.18 -0.35
C GLY A 101 33.83 -3.35 -1.86
N ALA A 102 34.87 -2.89 -2.55
CA ALA A 102 34.95 -3.04 -3.99
C ALA A 102 34.90 -4.53 -4.38
N ALA A 103 33.95 -4.90 -5.22
CA ALA A 103 33.90 -6.21 -5.82
C ALA A 103 35.12 -6.37 -6.73
N GLY A 104 35.80 -7.51 -6.65
CA GLY A 104 36.89 -7.81 -7.61
C GLY A 104 36.35 -8.08 -9.02
N GLY A 105 37.08 -7.70 -10.04
CA GLY A 105 36.72 -7.86 -11.45
C GLY A 105 36.03 -6.63 -12.06
N PRO A 106 35.58 -6.68 -13.31
CA PRO A 106 34.94 -5.56 -13.98
C PRO A 106 33.53 -5.28 -13.43
N PRO A 107 33.08 -4.02 -13.45
CA PRO A 107 31.73 -3.69 -13.03
C PRO A 107 30.65 -4.34 -13.92
N PRO A 108 29.50 -4.73 -13.36
CA PRO A 108 28.38 -5.22 -14.15
C PRO A 108 27.95 -4.21 -15.22
N ARG A 109 27.58 -4.70 -16.40
CA ARG A 109 27.17 -3.83 -17.52
C ARG A 109 25.81 -3.16 -17.21
N LEU A 110 25.79 -1.85 -17.16
CA LEU A 110 24.58 -1.06 -16.84
C LEU A 110 23.46 -1.32 -17.86
N ASP A 111 23.75 -1.49 -19.14
CA ASP A 111 22.73 -1.77 -20.14
C ASP A 111 22.02 -3.11 -19.89
N HIS A 112 22.77 -4.11 -19.41
CA HIS A 112 22.17 -5.38 -19.04
C HIS A 112 21.25 -5.25 -17.83
N ILE A 113 21.70 -4.52 -16.80
CA ILE A 113 20.86 -4.23 -15.61
C ILE A 113 19.61 -3.46 -16.02
N ALA A 114 19.71 -2.46 -16.90
CA ALA A 114 18.57 -1.68 -17.38
C ALA A 114 17.51 -2.56 -18.03
N VAL A 115 17.92 -3.45 -18.94
CA VAL A 115 17.01 -4.40 -19.61
C VAL A 115 16.37 -5.36 -18.61
N GLN A 116 17.15 -5.90 -17.67
CA GLN A 116 16.60 -6.79 -16.64
C GLN A 116 15.59 -6.07 -15.74
N LEU A 117 15.90 -4.85 -15.31
CA LEU A 117 15.02 -4.05 -14.46
C LEU A 117 13.70 -3.71 -15.17
N GLU A 118 13.77 -3.27 -16.43
CA GLU A 118 12.58 -2.97 -17.23
C GLU A 118 11.71 -4.23 -17.42
N ASN A 119 12.32 -5.37 -17.74
CA ASN A 119 11.63 -6.64 -17.89
C ASN A 119 10.99 -7.11 -16.58
N ALA A 120 11.68 -6.91 -15.45
CA ALA A 120 11.14 -7.25 -14.13
C ALA A 120 9.93 -6.37 -13.79
N TRP A 121 9.97 -5.07 -14.08
CA TRP A 121 8.82 -4.18 -13.92
C TRP A 121 7.64 -4.57 -14.83
N ARG A 122 7.90 -4.92 -16.10
CA ARG A 122 6.87 -5.42 -17.03
C ARG A 122 6.24 -6.71 -16.52
N THR A 123 7.07 -7.67 -16.08
CA THR A 123 6.62 -8.93 -15.46
C THR A 123 5.71 -8.64 -14.26
N ARG A 124 6.14 -7.72 -13.38
CA ARG A 124 5.34 -7.29 -12.22
C ARG A 124 3.94 -6.80 -12.62
N MET A 125 3.82 -6.09 -13.74
CA MET A 125 2.58 -5.44 -14.14
C MET A 125 1.70 -6.28 -15.07
N SER A 126 2.25 -7.29 -15.74
CA SER A 126 1.51 -8.11 -16.71
C SER A 126 0.97 -9.43 -16.17
N ARG A 127 1.41 -9.87 -14.97
CA ARG A 127 1.11 -11.21 -14.46
C ARG A 127 0.28 -11.18 -13.18
N GLY A 128 -0.64 -12.14 -13.05
CA GLY A 128 -1.40 -12.35 -11.81
C GLY A 128 -0.55 -13.02 -10.71
N ASP A 129 0.40 -13.86 -11.11
CA ASP A 129 1.40 -14.55 -10.27
C ASP A 129 2.74 -13.78 -10.21
N HIS A 130 2.66 -12.47 -10.15
CA HIS A 130 3.79 -11.56 -10.29
C HIS A 130 4.88 -11.70 -9.22
N ARG A 131 4.55 -12.12 -7.99
CA ARG A 131 5.55 -12.37 -6.94
C ARG A 131 6.34 -13.64 -7.23
N THR A 132 5.65 -14.72 -7.61
CA THR A 132 6.28 -15.96 -8.03
C THR A 132 7.21 -15.72 -9.22
N ALA A 133 6.74 -14.98 -10.23
CA ALA A 133 7.54 -14.65 -11.40
C ALA A 133 8.77 -13.76 -11.09
N LEU A 134 8.69 -12.90 -10.08
CA LEU A 134 9.81 -12.06 -9.66
C LEU A 134 10.78 -12.76 -8.71
N ALA A 135 10.37 -13.83 -8.06
CA ALA A 135 11.14 -14.50 -7.02
C ALA A 135 12.54 -14.94 -7.47
N GLU A 136 12.67 -15.35 -8.72
CA GLU A 136 13.95 -15.80 -9.31
C GLU A 136 14.77 -14.63 -9.90
N VAL A 137 14.09 -13.56 -10.32
CA VAL A 137 14.71 -12.42 -11.02
C VAL A 137 15.27 -11.39 -10.04
N LEU A 138 14.58 -11.15 -8.93
CA LEU A 138 14.95 -10.09 -7.98
C LEU A 138 16.32 -10.31 -7.31
N PRO A 139 16.68 -11.49 -6.79
CA PRO A 139 17.95 -11.65 -6.09
C PRO A 139 19.17 -11.31 -6.96
N PRO A 140 19.36 -11.87 -8.17
CA PRO A 140 20.48 -11.52 -9.01
C PRO A 140 20.44 -10.06 -9.50
N LEU A 141 19.25 -9.49 -9.78
CA LEU A 141 19.09 -8.11 -10.19
C LEU A 141 19.54 -7.13 -9.10
N VAL A 142 19.07 -7.34 -7.86
CA VAL A 142 19.45 -6.51 -6.71
C VAL A 142 20.95 -6.59 -6.46
N SER A 143 21.54 -7.79 -6.51
CA SER A 143 22.98 -7.98 -6.33
C SER A 143 23.79 -7.27 -7.41
N ALA A 144 23.44 -7.46 -8.69
CA ALA A 144 24.15 -6.84 -9.80
C ALA A 144 24.05 -5.30 -9.75
N ALA A 145 22.87 -4.76 -9.47
CA ALA A 145 22.66 -3.32 -9.36
C ALA A 145 23.41 -2.71 -8.15
N SER A 146 23.44 -3.42 -7.01
CA SER A 146 24.20 -3.01 -5.83
C SER A 146 25.71 -2.97 -6.10
N VAL A 147 26.25 -4.02 -6.75
CA VAL A 147 27.66 -4.07 -7.13
C VAL A 147 27.99 -2.92 -8.09
N ALA A 148 27.17 -2.70 -9.13
CA ALA A 148 27.38 -1.61 -10.08
C ALA A 148 27.41 -0.24 -9.42
N ALA A 149 26.46 0.03 -8.50
CA ALA A 149 26.38 1.31 -7.80
C ALA A 149 27.52 1.56 -6.82
N SER A 150 28.18 0.51 -6.31
CA SER A 150 29.30 0.62 -5.36
C SER A 150 30.68 0.46 -6.01
N HIS A 151 30.75 0.03 -7.28
CA HIS A 151 32.03 -0.26 -7.94
C HIS A 151 32.83 1.02 -8.21
N PRO A 152 34.16 1.08 -7.86
CA PRO A 152 34.96 2.27 -8.08
C PRO A 152 35.08 2.65 -9.56
N ASP A 153 35.18 1.66 -10.45
CA ASP A 153 35.33 1.84 -11.89
C ASP A 153 34.00 1.93 -12.64
N CYS A 154 32.89 2.24 -11.94
CA CYS A 154 31.61 2.47 -12.60
C CYS A 154 31.67 3.74 -13.46
N GLY A 155 31.54 3.58 -14.78
CA GLY A 155 31.63 4.69 -15.72
C GLY A 155 30.48 5.71 -15.62
N ASP A 156 29.31 5.28 -15.16
CA ASP A 156 28.13 6.14 -14.94
C ASP A 156 27.48 5.78 -13.59
N ARG A 157 28.04 6.35 -12.54
CA ARG A 157 27.56 6.12 -11.16
C ARG A 157 26.13 6.58 -10.96
N ARG A 158 25.76 7.74 -11.51
CA ARG A 158 24.39 8.26 -11.40
C ARG A 158 23.37 7.27 -11.95
N ARG A 159 23.63 6.74 -13.14
CA ARG A 159 22.76 5.73 -13.78
C ARG A 159 22.72 4.42 -12.97
N ALA A 160 23.85 3.97 -12.42
CA ALA A 160 23.92 2.78 -11.57
C ALA A 160 23.06 2.95 -10.31
N GLU A 161 23.14 4.11 -9.66
CA GLU A 161 22.35 4.42 -8.47
C GLU A 161 20.85 4.49 -8.78
N VAL A 162 20.43 5.09 -9.90
CA VAL A 162 19.04 5.08 -10.37
C VAL A 162 18.52 3.64 -10.54
N MET A 163 19.32 2.77 -11.17
CA MET A 163 18.94 1.36 -11.37
C MET A 163 18.86 0.58 -10.05
N TYR A 164 19.80 0.83 -9.15
CA TYR A 164 19.79 0.17 -7.85
C TYR A 164 18.57 0.62 -7.01
N ALA A 165 18.25 1.92 -6.98
CA ALA A 165 17.03 2.41 -6.36
C ALA A 165 15.77 1.79 -6.98
N GLY A 166 15.72 1.66 -8.31
CA GLY A 166 14.62 1.01 -9.04
C GLY A 166 14.46 -0.49 -8.70
N ALA A 167 15.57 -1.21 -8.53
CA ALA A 167 15.57 -2.62 -8.11
C ALA A 167 15.08 -2.76 -6.66
N LEU A 168 15.49 -1.86 -5.77
CA LEU A 168 15.01 -1.81 -4.38
C LEU A 168 13.52 -1.47 -4.31
N ASN A 169 13.03 -0.52 -5.10
CA ASN A 169 11.61 -0.20 -5.19
C ASN A 169 10.77 -1.41 -5.63
N LEU A 170 11.23 -2.15 -6.64
CA LEU A 170 10.58 -3.38 -7.06
C LEU A 170 10.63 -4.47 -5.98
N THR A 171 11.73 -4.55 -5.25
CA THR A 171 11.87 -5.45 -4.09
C THR A 171 10.90 -5.10 -2.98
N GLN A 172 10.68 -3.82 -2.71
CA GLN A 172 9.67 -3.41 -1.73
C GLN A 172 8.25 -3.80 -2.17
N MET A 173 7.89 -3.63 -3.45
CA MET A 173 6.61 -4.11 -3.98
C MET A 173 6.44 -5.62 -3.84
N TYR A 174 7.53 -6.37 -4.01
CA TYR A 174 7.53 -7.80 -3.78
C TYR A 174 7.31 -8.14 -2.29
N ALA A 175 8.03 -7.49 -1.38
CA ALA A 175 8.00 -7.74 0.06
C ALA A 175 6.75 -7.14 0.75
N ALA A 176 6.09 -6.16 0.14
CA ALA A 176 4.92 -5.52 0.71
C ALA A 176 3.80 -6.53 1.00
N PHE A 177 3.13 -6.35 2.16
CA PHE A 177 2.07 -7.24 2.66
C PHE A 177 2.51 -8.67 3.02
N GLN A 178 3.80 -8.89 3.18
CA GLN A 178 4.40 -10.10 3.73
C GLN A 178 4.92 -9.80 5.14
N GLY A 179 5.06 -10.79 6.01
CA GLY A 179 5.32 -10.60 7.46
C GLY A 179 6.64 -9.95 7.88
N ASP A 180 7.46 -9.48 6.93
CA ASP A 180 8.73 -8.84 7.22
C ASP A 180 8.68 -7.31 7.08
N GLY A 181 8.02 -6.66 8.03
CA GLY A 181 7.98 -5.18 8.08
C GLY A 181 9.37 -4.54 8.15
N ASN A 182 10.34 -5.18 8.80
CA ASN A 182 11.72 -4.68 8.88
C ASN A 182 12.40 -4.68 7.51
N LEU A 183 12.19 -5.72 6.70
CA LEU A 183 12.72 -5.75 5.33
C LEU A 183 12.13 -4.63 4.48
N VAL A 184 10.82 -4.41 4.56
CA VAL A 184 10.12 -3.33 3.83
C VAL A 184 10.71 -1.97 4.17
N TRP A 185 10.92 -1.67 5.46
CA TRP A 185 11.53 -0.42 5.91
C TRP A 185 12.97 -0.26 5.41
N ARG A 186 13.82 -1.24 5.63
CA ARG A 186 15.23 -1.19 5.23
C ARG A 186 15.39 -1.01 3.72
N VAL A 187 14.54 -1.67 2.94
CA VAL A 187 14.54 -1.54 1.47
C VAL A 187 14.10 -0.15 1.05
N ALA A 188 13.05 0.41 1.65
CA ALA A 188 12.54 1.74 1.34
C ALA A 188 13.55 2.85 1.68
N GLU A 189 14.14 2.81 2.88
CA GLU A 189 15.16 3.79 3.29
C GLU A 189 16.41 3.70 2.41
N ARG A 190 16.87 2.48 2.10
CA ARG A 190 18.02 2.28 1.21
C ARG A 190 17.72 2.78 -0.21
N ALA A 191 16.51 2.52 -0.73
CA ALA A 191 16.08 3.02 -2.04
C ALA A 191 16.13 4.55 -2.09
N LEU A 192 15.61 5.22 -1.05
CA LEU A 192 15.62 6.68 -0.98
C LEU A 192 17.05 7.23 -0.85
N ALA A 193 17.89 6.63 -0.01
CA ALA A 193 19.29 7.04 0.12
C ALA A 193 20.05 6.91 -1.20
N THR A 194 19.88 5.80 -1.90
CA THR A 194 20.49 5.54 -3.22
C THR A 194 19.96 6.51 -4.29
N ALA A 195 18.65 6.75 -4.32
CA ALA A 195 18.05 7.69 -5.26
C ALA A 195 18.53 9.13 -5.02
N ARG A 196 18.66 9.56 -3.76
CA ARG A 196 19.23 10.88 -3.41
C ARG A 196 20.69 11.01 -3.87
N ALA A 197 21.49 9.97 -3.76
CA ALA A 197 22.88 9.97 -4.25
C ALA A 197 22.94 10.19 -5.76
N SER A 198 22.01 9.64 -6.54
CA SER A 198 21.93 9.86 -7.99
C SER A 198 21.57 11.28 -8.38
N GLY A 199 20.88 12.05 -7.52
CA GLY A 199 20.33 13.37 -7.84
C GLY A 199 19.22 13.36 -8.89
N ASP A 200 18.64 12.19 -9.22
CA ASP A 200 17.56 12.06 -10.20
C ASP A 200 16.21 12.28 -9.55
N ALA A 201 15.49 13.33 -9.98
CA ALA A 201 14.22 13.72 -9.36
C ALA A 201 13.12 12.66 -9.48
N ALA A 202 13.06 11.93 -10.60
CA ALA A 202 12.10 10.87 -10.81
C ALA A 202 12.40 9.65 -9.91
N ALA A 203 13.68 9.26 -9.81
CA ALA A 203 14.10 8.17 -8.93
C ALA A 203 13.87 8.51 -7.46
N ILE A 204 14.18 9.73 -7.03
CA ILE A 204 13.93 10.22 -5.66
C ILE A 204 12.43 10.16 -5.36
N SER A 205 11.60 10.71 -6.25
CA SER A 205 10.14 10.69 -6.07
C SER A 205 9.59 9.28 -5.99
N GLN A 206 10.05 8.37 -6.85
CA GLN A 206 9.62 6.97 -6.80
C GLN A 206 9.99 6.30 -5.46
N ALA A 207 11.20 6.54 -4.95
CA ALA A 207 11.60 6.02 -3.65
C ALA A 207 10.80 6.66 -2.49
N CYS A 208 10.50 7.96 -2.57
CA CYS A 208 9.59 8.64 -1.63
C CYS A 208 8.20 7.99 -1.63
N TRP A 209 7.65 7.65 -2.80
CA TRP A 209 6.37 6.98 -2.95
C TRP A 209 6.27 5.72 -2.07
N PHE A 210 7.30 4.87 -2.12
CA PHE A 210 7.36 3.64 -1.34
C PHE A 210 7.54 3.88 0.17
N LEU A 211 8.36 4.86 0.55
CA LEU A 211 8.56 5.18 1.96
C LEU A 211 7.32 5.84 2.58
N VAL A 212 6.60 6.68 1.83
CA VAL A 212 5.30 7.24 2.23
C VAL A 212 4.28 6.13 2.51
N GLU A 213 4.26 5.07 1.69
CA GLU A 213 3.40 3.92 1.96
C GLU A 213 3.78 3.20 3.26
N ALA A 214 5.08 3.03 3.54
CA ALA A 214 5.56 2.45 4.79
C ALA A 214 5.18 3.31 6.01
N PHE A 215 5.34 4.63 5.94
CA PHE A 215 4.91 5.56 6.99
C PHE A 215 3.40 5.46 7.25
N ARG A 216 2.56 5.46 6.20
CA ARG A 216 1.10 5.31 6.37
C ARG A 216 0.72 4.00 7.06
N LYS A 217 1.35 2.89 6.67
CA LYS A 217 1.06 1.57 7.25
C LYS A 217 1.45 1.48 8.73
N SER A 218 2.50 2.18 9.13
CA SER A 218 2.94 2.25 10.53
C SER A 218 2.24 3.36 11.34
N GLY A 219 1.26 4.07 10.75
CA GLY A 219 0.51 5.12 11.44
C GLY A 219 1.26 6.44 11.61
N GLN A 220 2.38 6.62 10.92
CA GLN A 220 3.20 7.84 10.97
C GLN A 220 2.72 8.83 9.90
N TRP A 221 1.55 9.44 10.14
CA TRP A 221 0.84 10.25 9.15
C TRP A 221 1.57 11.55 8.83
N GLU A 222 2.10 12.23 9.84
CA GLU A 222 2.84 13.48 9.71
C GLU A 222 4.12 13.27 8.87
N SER A 223 4.83 12.17 9.11
CA SER A 223 6.01 11.80 8.32
C SER A 223 5.64 11.49 6.86
N ALA A 224 4.53 10.78 6.65
CA ALA A 224 4.02 10.49 5.31
C ALA A 224 3.67 11.78 4.56
N GLN A 225 3.00 12.71 5.21
CA GLN A 225 2.62 14.00 4.63
C GLN A 225 3.84 14.85 4.33
N SER A 226 4.74 15.03 5.30
CA SER A 226 5.97 15.83 5.14
C SER A 226 6.83 15.33 3.97
N LEU A 227 7.06 14.02 3.89
CA LEU A 227 7.85 13.45 2.79
C LEU A 227 7.15 13.59 1.44
N THR A 228 5.82 13.47 1.40
CA THR A 228 5.04 13.69 0.17
C THR A 228 5.16 15.12 -0.31
N GLU A 229 5.04 16.10 0.58
CA GLU A 229 5.19 17.54 0.26
C GLU A 229 6.61 17.88 -0.19
N GLU A 230 7.63 17.27 0.42
CA GLU A 230 9.03 17.45 0.01
C GLU A 230 9.26 16.93 -1.41
N ALA A 231 8.74 15.73 -1.73
CA ALA A 231 8.84 15.15 -3.06
C ALA A 231 8.08 15.99 -4.13
N LEU A 232 6.91 16.51 -3.79
CA LEU A 232 6.16 17.40 -4.68
C LEU A 232 6.90 18.71 -4.94
N ARG A 233 7.52 19.32 -3.91
CA ARG A 233 8.36 20.52 -4.07
C ARG A 233 9.57 20.26 -4.96
N LEU A 234 10.19 19.09 -4.88
CA LEU A 234 11.29 18.69 -5.76
C LEU A 234 10.85 18.59 -7.21
N LEU A 235 9.65 18.05 -7.45
CA LEU A 235 9.14 17.80 -8.82
C LEU A 235 8.48 19.03 -9.45
N ASP A 236 7.94 19.96 -8.65
CA ASP A 236 7.18 21.12 -9.17
C ASP A 236 7.91 21.91 -10.28
N PRO A 237 9.20 22.27 -10.14
CA PRO A 237 9.91 23.03 -11.17
C PRO A 237 10.18 22.24 -12.46
N VAL A 238 10.26 20.91 -12.37
CA VAL A 238 10.70 20.05 -13.51
C VAL A 238 9.55 19.19 -14.10
N ARG A 239 8.36 19.22 -13.51
CA ARG A 239 7.25 18.32 -13.90
C ARG A 239 6.78 18.44 -15.35
N THR A 240 7.10 19.56 -16.02
CA THR A 240 6.74 19.80 -17.41
C THR A 240 7.84 19.45 -18.40
N GLU A 241 9.03 19.06 -17.94
CA GLU A 241 10.17 18.73 -18.80
C GLU A 241 10.00 17.39 -19.52
N SER A 242 9.27 16.45 -18.89
CA SER A 242 8.98 15.16 -19.51
C SER A 242 7.68 14.54 -19.00
N PRO A 243 7.04 13.63 -19.79
CA PRO A 243 5.90 12.85 -19.32
C PRO A 243 6.20 12.01 -18.07
N GLU A 244 7.45 11.56 -17.89
CA GLU A 244 7.91 10.79 -16.74
C GLU A 244 7.84 11.61 -15.47
N LEU A 245 8.33 12.84 -15.51
CA LEU A 245 8.32 13.75 -14.35
C LEU A 245 6.89 14.20 -14.04
N ALA A 246 6.05 14.42 -15.06
CA ALA A 246 4.63 14.67 -14.86
C ALA A 246 3.94 13.48 -14.16
N CYS A 247 4.24 12.24 -14.59
CA CYS A 247 3.73 11.03 -13.92
C CYS A 247 4.20 10.91 -12.48
N ALA A 248 5.49 11.15 -12.22
CA ALA A 248 6.05 11.10 -10.87
C ALA A 248 5.37 12.12 -9.95
N TRP A 249 5.12 13.32 -10.45
CA TRP A 249 4.38 14.35 -9.71
C TRP A 249 2.93 13.92 -9.43
N ALA A 250 2.23 13.39 -10.43
CA ALA A 250 0.85 12.92 -10.27
C ALA A 250 0.77 11.75 -9.27
N ASP A 251 1.72 10.82 -9.31
CA ASP A 251 1.81 9.72 -8.36
C ASP A 251 1.95 10.21 -6.92
N MET A 252 2.83 11.18 -6.69
CA MET A 252 2.98 11.79 -5.36
C MET A 252 1.72 12.54 -4.92
N ALA A 253 1.05 13.24 -5.84
CA ALA A 253 -0.20 13.93 -5.56
C ALA A 253 -1.34 12.96 -5.20
N TYR A 254 -1.43 11.78 -5.84
CA TYR A 254 -2.36 10.72 -5.42
C TYR A 254 -2.02 10.18 -4.02
N HIS A 255 -0.73 10.07 -3.68
CA HIS A 255 -0.33 9.67 -2.32
C HIS A 255 -0.71 10.72 -1.27
N ALA A 256 -0.58 12.01 -1.57
CA ALA A 256 -1.11 13.07 -0.72
C ALA A 256 -2.61 12.91 -0.51
N ALA A 257 -3.37 12.71 -1.61
CA ALA A 257 -4.83 12.50 -1.54
C ALA A 257 -5.21 11.31 -0.64
N ILE A 258 -4.52 10.17 -0.79
CA ILE A 258 -4.78 8.99 0.04
C ILE A 258 -4.40 9.25 1.51
N THR A 259 -3.29 9.93 1.77
CA THR A 259 -2.87 10.27 3.14
C THR A 259 -3.91 11.13 3.85
N HIS A 260 -4.40 12.19 3.19
CA HIS A 260 -5.48 13.04 3.70
C HIS A 260 -6.79 12.27 3.86
N ALA A 261 -7.13 11.38 2.91
CA ALA A 261 -8.35 10.57 3.00
C ALA A 261 -8.32 9.63 4.22
N VAL A 262 -7.20 8.97 4.47
CA VAL A 262 -7.03 8.12 5.66
C VAL A 262 -7.05 8.94 6.95
N ALA A 263 -6.60 10.19 6.90
CA ALA A 263 -6.72 11.14 8.01
C ALA A 263 -8.16 11.66 8.23
N GLY A 264 -9.07 11.41 7.27
CA GLY A 264 -10.45 11.91 7.32
C GLY A 264 -10.62 13.35 6.80
N GLU A 265 -9.59 13.89 6.17
CA GLU A 265 -9.51 15.27 5.66
C GLU A 265 -10.05 15.35 4.23
N SER A 266 -11.37 15.26 4.11
CA SER A 266 -12.05 15.10 2.81
C SER A 266 -11.75 16.24 1.83
N GLY A 267 -11.75 17.50 2.28
CA GLY A 267 -11.48 18.66 1.41
C GLY A 267 -10.09 18.61 0.78
N ASP A 268 -9.07 18.30 1.59
CA ASP A 268 -7.69 18.21 1.15
C ASP A 268 -7.48 17.00 0.23
N ALA A 269 -8.05 15.85 0.57
CA ALA A 269 -7.98 14.65 -0.24
C ALA A 269 -8.51 14.90 -1.67
N TRP A 270 -9.67 15.53 -1.81
CA TRP A 270 -10.24 15.82 -3.12
C TRP A 270 -9.49 16.92 -3.87
N ARG A 271 -8.98 17.96 -3.20
CA ARG A 271 -8.10 18.95 -3.84
C ARG A 271 -6.86 18.32 -4.46
N TRP A 272 -6.25 17.34 -3.79
CA TRP A 272 -5.11 16.63 -4.36
C TRP A 272 -5.49 15.73 -5.54
N ILE A 273 -6.67 15.08 -5.50
CA ILE A 273 -7.20 14.36 -6.67
C ILE A 273 -7.38 15.31 -7.86
N ASP A 274 -7.96 16.50 -7.65
CA ASP A 274 -8.18 17.48 -8.73
C ASP A 274 -6.85 17.95 -9.35
N ARG A 275 -5.86 18.24 -8.51
CA ARG A 275 -4.50 18.63 -8.97
C ARG A 275 -3.84 17.49 -9.76
N ALA A 276 -3.85 16.28 -9.23
CA ALA A 276 -3.30 15.10 -9.90
C ALA A 276 -4.03 14.81 -11.22
N SER A 277 -5.35 14.98 -11.25
CA SER A 277 -6.18 14.81 -12.44
C SER A 277 -5.80 15.79 -13.54
N ALA A 278 -5.56 17.06 -13.22
CA ALA A 278 -5.14 18.06 -14.19
C ALA A 278 -3.84 17.66 -14.89
N VAL A 279 -2.84 17.17 -14.13
CA VAL A 279 -1.57 16.69 -14.69
C VAL A 279 -1.76 15.41 -15.49
N SER A 280 -2.48 14.43 -14.95
CA SER A 280 -2.69 13.14 -15.63
C SER A 280 -3.49 13.25 -16.91
N ASN A 281 -4.46 14.17 -16.98
CA ASN A 281 -5.25 14.41 -18.20
C ASN A 281 -4.45 15.09 -19.30
N ALA A 282 -3.38 15.81 -18.97
CA ALA A 282 -2.44 16.40 -19.93
C ALA A 282 -1.46 15.38 -20.54
N LEU A 283 -1.32 14.20 -19.93
CA LEU A 283 -0.47 13.14 -20.47
C LEU A 283 -1.02 12.58 -21.79
N PRO A 284 -0.14 12.10 -22.70
CA PRO A 284 -0.58 11.36 -23.87
C PRO A 284 -1.49 10.19 -23.50
N ALA A 285 -2.55 9.94 -24.28
CA ALA A 285 -3.54 8.92 -23.95
C ALA A 285 -2.95 7.50 -23.79
N ALA A 286 -1.94 7.18 -24.61
CA ALA A 286 -1.23 5.90 -24.57
C ALA A 286 -0.05 5.88 -23.60
N HIS A 287 0.19 6.97 -22.86
CA HIS A 287 1.31 7.02 -21.92
C HIS A 287 1.07 6.10 -20.75
N TRP A 288 1.92 5.10 -20.65
CA TRP A 288 1.94 4.14 -19.56
C TRP A 288 3.37 3.64 -19.33
N ARG A 289 3.80 3.62 -18.08
CA ARG A 289 5.07 3.02 -17.67
C ARG A 289 4.84 2.02 -16.54
N PRO A 290 5.52 0.84 -16.58
CA PRO A 290 5.37 -0.17 -15.55
C PRO A 290 5.73 0.32 -14.15
N SER A 291 6.70 1.22 -14.03
CA SER A 291 7.24 1.70 -12.76
C SER A 291 6.43 2.85 -12.12
N THR A 292 5.44 3.42 -12.83
CA THR A 292 4.61 4.53 -12.33
C THR A 292 3.12 4.22 -12.37
N SER A 293 2.32 4.95 -11.60
CA SER A 293 0.87 4.91 -11.67
C SER A 293 0.30 5.99 -12.60
N GLY A 294 1.11 7.01 -12.89
CA GLY A 294 0.70 8.19 -13.65
C GLY A 294 0.15 7.84 -15.02
N SER A 295 -1.16 7.89 -15.16
CA SER A 295 -1.89 7.70 -16.41
C SER A 295 -3.27 8.34 -16.27
N ARG A 296 -3.99 8.53 -17.37
CA ARG A 296 -5.38 9.01 -17.30
C ARG A 296 -6.29 8.08 -16.52
N GLN A 297 -6.03 6.78 -16.54
CA GLN A 297 -6.78 5.78 -15.77
C GLN A 297 -6.53 5.88 -14.26
N ALA A 298 -5.36 6.36 -13.85
CA ALA A 298 -4.99 6.52 -12.45
C ALA A 298 -5.98 7.43 -11.68
N VAL A 299 -6.51 8.46 -12.35
CA VAL A 299 -7.52 9.37 -11.76
C VAL A 299 -8.69 8.60 -11.19
N ALA A 300 -9.32 7.74 -11.99
CA ALA A 300 -10.49 6.99 -11.54
C ALA A 300 -10.13 5.97 -10.46
N MET A 301 -9.00 5.24 -10.61
CA MET A 301 -8.56 4.25 -9.63
C MET A 301 -8.30 4.88 -8.25
N HIS A 302 -7.54 5.97 -8.21
CA HIS A 302 -7.23 6.63 -6.94
C HIS A 302 -8.43 7.35 -6.35
N SER A 303 -9.34 7.88 -7.20
CA SER A 303 -10.61 8.46 -6.72
C SER A 303 -11.51 7.42 -6.06
N VAL A 304 -11.54 6.16 -6.54
CA VAL A 304 -12.22 5.06 -5.85
C VAL A 304 -11.58 4.82 -4.48
N THR A 305 -10.26 4.70 -4.42
CA THR A 305 -9.53 4.47 -3.16
C THR A 305 -9.79 5.59 -2.15
N VAL A 306 -9.65 6.85 -2.57
CA VAL A 306 -9.89 8.04 -1.72
C VAL A 306 -11.34 8.05 -1.20
N ALA A 307 -12.32 7.80 -2.08
CA ALA A 307 -13.72 7.76 -1.68
C ALA A 307 -14.03 6.62 -0.70
N VAL A 308 -13.40 5.45 -0.88
CA VAL A 308 -13.52 4.31 0.05
C VAL A 308 -12.90 4.65 1.41
N GLU A 309 -11.70 5.23 1.45
CA GLU A 309 -11.06 5.66 2.71
C GLU A 309 -11.89 6.72 3.44
N LEU A 310 -12.52 7.65 2.71
CA LEU A 310 -13.43 8.68 3.25
C LEU A 310 -14.84 8.17 3.57
N ARG A 311 -15.15 6.89 3.35
CA ARG A 311 -16.48 6.30 3.53
C ARG A 311 -17.56 6.89 2.61
N GLN A 312 -17.18 7.50 1.52
CA GLN A 312 -18.08 8.09 0.53
C GLN A 312 -18.50 7.04 -0.51
N VAL A 313 -19.21 6.01 -0.08
CA VAL A 313 -19.53 4.82 -0.89
C VAL A 313 -20.19 5.17 -2.23
N GLY A 314 -21.16 6.10 -2.23
CA GLY A 314 -21.81 6.55 -3.46
C GLY A 314 -20.84 7.19 -4.46
N THR A 315 -19.86 7.94 -3.95
CA THR A 315 -18.79 8.55 -4.76
C THR A 315 -17.86 7.49 -5.30
N ALA A 316 -17.44 6.52 -4.47
CA ALA A 316 -16.60 5.40 -4.89
C ALA A 316 -17.24 4.63 -6.08
N LEU A 317 -18.52 4.27 -5.96
CA LEU A 317 -19.24 3.54 -7.00
C LEU A 317 -19.48 4.39 -8.26
N ARG A 318 -19.62 5.72 -8.16
CA ARG A 318 -19.66 6.60 -9.34
C ARG A 318 -18.35 6.62 -10.10
N TRP A 319 -17.20 6.67 -9.38
CA TRP A 319 -15.88 6.62 -10.01
C TRP A 319 -15.59 5.24 -10.61
N ALA A 320 -15.97 4.16 -9.93
CA ALA A 320 -15.82 2.80 -10.46
C ALA A 320 -16.54 2.60 -11.81
N ARG A 321 -17.74 3.19 -11.98
CA ARG A 321 -18.44 3.14 -13.28
C ARG A 321 -17.77 3.88 -14.42
N ARG A 322 -16.85 4.82 -14.13
CA ARG A 322 -16.09 5.57 -15.15
C ARG A 322 -14.89 4.80 -15.68
N LEU A 323 -14.47 3.77 -14.99
CA LEU A 323 -13.35 2.90 -15.36
C LEU A 323 -13.73 1.43 -15.13
N PRO A 324 -14.31 0.77 -16.15
CA PRO A 324 -14.49 -0.68 -16.13
C PRO A 324 -13.14 -1.37 -15.89
N GLU A 325 -13.14 -2.44 -15.11
CA GLU A 325 -11.90 -3.14 -14.73
C GLU A 325 -11.12 -3.67 -15.93
N ALA A 326 -11.80 -4.01 -17.03
CA ALA A 326 -11.17 -4.50 -18.26
C ALA A 326 -10.26 -3.46 -18.93
N GLU A 327 -10.51 -2.17 -18.70
CA GLU A 327 -9.69 -1.06 -19.23
C GLU A 327 -8.40 -0.85 -18.42
N VAL A 328 -8.30 -1.41 -17.21
CA VAL A 328 -7.08 -1.30 -16.40
C VAL A 328 -6.01 -2.24 -16.95
N VAL A 329 -5.01 -1.70 -17.63
CA VAL A 329 -3.99 -2.47 -18.36
C VAL A 329 -3.16 -3.35 -17.42
N ALA A 330 -2.68 -2.80 -16.31
CA ALA A 330 -1.82 -3.52 -15.39
C ALA A 330 -2.61 -4.51 -14.54
N VAL A 331 -2.31 -5.81 -14.66
CA VAL A 331 -3.02 -6.91 -14.01
C VAL A 331 -3.13 -6.75 -12.49
N PRO A 332 -2.06 -6.47 -11.74
CA PRO A 332 -2.17 -6.29 -10.29
C PRO A 332 -2.97 -5.04 -9.89
N ARG A 333 -2.95 -3.99 -10.72
CA ARG A 333 -3.75 -2.78 -10.48
C ARG A 333 -5.23 -3.04 -10.75
N ARG A 334 -5.54 -3.86 -11.78
CA ARG A 334 -6.90 -4.34 -12.04
C ARG A 334 -7.44 -5.13 -10.84
N GLY A 335 -6.65 -6.07 -10.30
CA GLY A 335 -7.00 -6.79 -9.08
C GLY A 335 -7.23 -5.85 -7.89
N ARG A 336 -6.34 -4.88 -7.69
CA ARG A 336 -6.49 -3.87 -6.63
C ARG A 336 -7.75 -3.02 -6.81
N HIS A 337 -8.04 -2.57 -8.03
CA HIS A 337 -9.25 -1.79 -8.32
C HIS A 337 -10.52 -2.59 -8.00
N LEU A 338 -10.59 -3.85 -8.42
CA LEU A 338 -11.70 -4.75 -8.08
C LEU A 338 -11.89 -4.90 -6.57
N ILE A 339 -10.80 -5.01 -5.81
CA ILE A 339 -10.83 -5.10 -4.34
C ILE A 339 -11.40 -3.81 -3.74
N GLU A 340 -11.00 -2.63 -4.21
CA GLU A 340 -11.52 -1.35 -3.72
C GLU A 340 -13.02 -1.18 -4.04
N VAL A 341 -13.45 -1.61 -5.22
CA VAL A 341 -14.88 -1.60 -5.57
C VAL A 341 -15.66 -2.61 -4.71
N ALA A 342 -15.10 -3.80 -4.44
CA ALA A 342 -15.68 -4.77 -3.52
C ALA A 342 -15.82 -4.20 -2.10
N ARG A 343 -14.82 -3.44 -1.61
CA ARG A 343 -14.90 -2.72 -0.33
C ARG A 343 -16.09 -1.76 -0.30
N ALA A 344 -16.27 -0.98 -1.37
CA ALA A 344 -17.40 -0.05 -1.47
C ALA A 344 -18.76 -0.78 -1.39
N HIS A 345 -18.92 -1.91 -2.10
CA HIS A 345 -20.12 -2.73 -2.02
C HIS A 345 -20.31 -3.38 -0.64
N SER A 346 -19.22 -3.89 -0.04
CA SER A 346 -19.25 -4.44 1.32
C SER A 346 -19.70 -3.40 2.35
N MET A 347 -19.18 -2.16 2.25
CA MET A 347 -19.59 -1.04 3.12
C MET A 347 -21.07 -0.64 2.95
N LYS A 348 -21.65 -0.93 1.79
CA LYS A 348 -23.06 -0.70 1.48
C LYS A 348 -23.96 -1.84 1.98
N GLY A 349 -23.37 -2.95 2.46
CA GLY A 349 -24.10 -4.17 2.82
C GLY A 349 -24.40 -5.11 1.64
N GLU A 350 -23.90 -4.82 0.44
CA GLU A 350 -24.08 -5.62 -0.77
C GLU A 350 -23.04 -6.75 -0.83
N HIS A 351 -23.05 -7.63 0.18
CA HIS A 351 -22.03 -8.67 0.39
C HIS A 351 -21.95 -9.67 -0.76
N GLY A 352 -23.08 -10.00 -1.41
CA GLY A 352 -23.10 -10.85 -2.60
C GLY A 352 -22.29 -10.25 -3.75
N LYS A 353 -22.49 -8.94 -4.02
CA LYS A 353 -21.74 -8.23 -5.06
C LYS A 353 -20.25 -8.09 -4.71
N ALA A 354 -19.93 -7.84 -3.45
CA ALA A 354 -18.57 -7.84 -2.97
C ALA A 354 -17.88 -9.19 -3.20
N ALA A 355 -18.56 -10.31 -2.91
CA ALA A 355 -18.03 -11.66 -3.15
C ALA A 355 -17.78 -11.96 -4.63
N GLU A 356 -18.67 -11.53 -5.55
CA GLU A 356 -18.48 -11.66 -7.00
C GLU A 356 -17.22 -10.92 -7.47
N LEU A 357 -17.05 -9.64 -7.04
CA LEU A 357 -15.89 -8.83 -7.39
C LEU A 357 -14.59 -9.40 -6.82
N LEU A 358 -14.60 -9.92 -5.59
CA LEU A 358 -13.45 -10.61 -5.02
C LEU A 358 -13.10 -11.90 -5.79
N THR A 359 -14.11 -12.65 -6.25
CA THR A 359 -13.88 -13.84 -7.09
C THR A 359 -13.20 -13.45 -8.39
N THR A 360 -13.64 -12.37 -9.03
CA THR A 360 -13.00 -11.83 -10.24
C THR A 360 -11.57 -11.34 -9.93
N ALA A 361 -11.35 -10.65 -8.82
CA ALA A 361 -10.02 -10.19 -8.41
C ALA A 361 -9.04 -11.36 -8.19
N VAL A 362 -9.50 -12.45 -7.56
CA VAL A 362 -8.72 -13.68 -7.37
C VAL A 362 -8.39 -14.33 -8.71
N SER A 363 -9.34 -14.38 -9.64
CA SER A 363 -9.11 -14.94 -10.97
C SER A 363 -8.10 -14.14 -11.80
N VAL A 364 -8.21 -12.81 -11.77
CA VAL A 364 -7.35 -11.91 -12.58
C VAL A 364 -5.97 -11.76 -11.98
N ALA A 365 -5.88 -11.56 -10.67
CA ALA A 365 -4.64 -11.24 -9.96
C ALA A 365 -4.57 -11.99 -8.61
N PRO A 366 -4.42 -13.33 -8.63
CA PRO A 366 -4.49 -14.17 -7.44
C PRO A 366 -3.52 -13.74 -6.36
N GLU A 367 -2.28 -13.39 -6.71
CA GLU A 367 -1.31 -12.96 -5.72
C GLU A 367 -1.59 -11.57 -5.16
N THR A 368 -2.18 -10.66 -5.94
CA THR A 368 -2.66 -9.38 -5.41
C THR A 368 -3.78 -9.60 -4.40
N ALA A 369 -4.74 -10.45 -4.69
CA ALA A 369 -5.85 -10.75 -3.79
C ALA A 369 -5.38 -11.48 -2.52
N ARG A 370 -4.51 -12.48 -2.66
CA ARG A 370 -4.01 -13.31 -1.56
C ARG A 370 -3.30 -12.49 -0.48
N TRP A 371 -2.41 -11.57 -0.87
CA TRP A 371 -1.62 -10.77 0.08
C TRP A 371 -2.29 -9.45 0.47
N ASN A 372 -3.47 -9.13 -0.05
CA ASN A 372 -4.19 -7.93 0.31
C ASN A 372 -4.98 -8.10 1.62
N GLU A 373 -4.71 -7.25 2.61
CA GLU A 373 -5.35 -7.30 3.93
C GLU A 373 -6.86 -7.09 3.86
N GLU A 374 -7.33 -6.18 3.00
CA GLU A 374 -8.75 -5.87 2.83
C GLU A 374 -9.52 -7.05 2.22
N THR A 375 -8.88 -7.76 1.28
CA THR A 375 -9.44 -9.01 0.74
C THR A 375 -9.63 -10.02 1.86
N ARG A 376 -8.60 -10.24 2.67
CA ARG A 376 -8.67 -11.19 3.79
C ARG A 376 -9.73 -10.78 4.82
N ALA A 377 -9.83 -9.48 5.12
CA ALA A 377 -10.84 -8.97 6.05
C ALA A 377 -12.27 -9.19 5.51
N MET A 378 -12.52 -8.88 4.23
CA MET A 378 -13.83 -9.11 3.61
C MET A 378 -14.17 -10.61 3.54
N VAL A 379 -13.23 -11.48 3.18
CA VAL A 379 -13.43 -12.93 3.12
C VAL A 379 -13.80 -13.47 4.52
N ARG A 380 -13.09 -13.05 5.57
CA ARG A 380 -13.47 -13.40 6.94
C ARG A 380 -14.90 -12.93 7.29
N GLY A 381 -15.25 -11.69 6.93
CA GLY A 381 -16.58 -11.16 7.13
C GLY A 381 -17.67 -11.97 6.41
N LEU A 382 -17.39 -12.47 5.21
CA LEU A 382 -18.30 -13.36 4.48
C LEU A 382 -18.45 -14.74 5.18
N MET A 383 -17.35 -15.27 5.72
CA MET A 383 -17.36 -16.59 6.40
C MET A 383 -18.12 -16.56 7.73
N THR A 384 -18.03 -15.45 8.47
CA THR A 384 -18.62 -15.28 9.81
C THR A 384 -19.99 -14.59 9.77
N GLY A 385 -20.37 -14.00 8.66
CA GLY A 385 -21.61 -13.26 8.49
C GLY A 385 -22.82 -14.16 8.16
N SER A 386 -23.76 -13.60 7.39
CA SER A 386 -25.00 -14.30 6.99
C SER A 386 -24.73 -15.66 6.34
N PRO A 387 -25.48 -16.71 6.72
CA PRO A 387 -25.36 -18.06 6.13
C PRO A 387 -25.42 -18.06 4.60
N ALA A 388 -26.16 -17.13 4.00
CA ALA A 388 -26.26 -17.00 2.55
C ALA A 388 -24.92 -16.70 1.85
N HIS A 389 -23.97 -16.06 2.54
CA HIS A 389 -22.67 -15.66 1.98
C HIS A 389 -21.51 -16.57 2.40
N GLN A 390 -21.69 -17.40 3.41
CA GLN A 390 -20.63 -18.29 3.93
C GLN A 390 -20.06 -19.27 2.87
N PRO A 391 -20.85 -19.87 1.96
CA PRO A 391 -20.27 -20.74 0.93
C PRO A 391 -19.31 -19.97 -0.02
N ALA A 392 -19.64 -18.72 -0.37
CA ALA A 392 -18.75 -17.89 -1.17
C ALA A 392 -17.50 -17.48 -0.38
N GLY A 393 -17.66 -17.15 0.89
CA GLY A 393 -16.55 -16.85 1.80
C GLY A 393 -15.56 -18.01 1.91
N ARG A 394 -16.05 -19.24 2.08
CA ARG A 394 -15.20 -20.46 2.15
C ARG A 394 -14.43 -20.69 0.86
N ARG A 395 -15.09 -20.63 -0.32
CA ARG A 395 -14.40 -20.77 -1.61
C ARG A 395 -13.31 -19.72 -1.81
N LEU A 396 -13.58 -18.48 -1.42
CA LEU A 396 -12.59 -17.40 -1.49
C LEU A 396 -11.44 -17.63 -0.52
N ALA A 397 -11.72 -18.09 0.70
CA ALA A 397 -10.70 -18.42 1.71
C ALA A 397 -9.75 -19.50 1.21
N ASP A 398 -10.29 -20.59 0.63
CA ASP A 398 -9.49 -21.64 0.00
C ASP A 398 -8.61 -21.09 -1.13
N ALA A 399 -9.19 -20.27 -2.01
CA ALA A 399 -8.50 -19.71 -3.17
C ALA A 399 -7.33 -18.76 -2.80
N ILE A 400 -7.45 -18.04 -1.69
CA ILE A 400 -6.38 -17.14 -1.19
C ILE A 400 -5.52 -17.76 -0.09
N GLY A 401 -5.77 -19.01 0.28
CA GLY A 401 -4.97 -19.76 1.25
C GLY A 401 -5.12 -19.27 2.69
N ILE A 402 -6.31 -18.80 3.07
CA ILE A 402 -6.67 -18.56 4.47
C ILE A 402 -7.19 -19.88 5.03
N ALA A 403 -6.61 -20.38 6.12
CA ALA A 403 -7.17 -21.53 6.84
C ALA A 403 -8.60 -21.18 7.32
N ALA A 404 -9.53 -22.07 7.01
CA ALA A 404 -10.92 -21.98 7.43
C ALA A 404 -11.06 -22.27 8.94
#